data_ee7c079829611439f3ddf60227312c9e
#
_entry.id   ee7c079829611439f3ddf60227312c9e
#
_cell.length_a   1.000
_cell.length_b   1.000
_cell.length_c   1.000
_cell.angle_alpha   90.00
_cell.angle_beta   90.00
_cell.angle_gamma   90.00
#
_symmetry.space_group_name_H-M   'P 1'
#
loop_
_entity.id
_entity.type
_entity.pdbx_description
1 polymer ?
#
loop_
_entity_poly.entity_id
_entity_poly.type
_entity_poly.pdbx_seq_one_letter_code
_entity_poly.pdbx_strand_id
1 'polypeptide(L)'
;MAPPERSAIDHTPDRAQHWDDCDPDVRRWVEGIVSGVVEELPRPVGVYLHGSLAMGCYHRAHSDADLLVVVDVLPTERERRSLALRLLDVSEQRPTSAGLELSVVLRSAVEAPRHPVPYACHFSERWVADVRSGGAGPRGTDPDLAGHCAVTRHRGIALLGPEPTEVVGEVARRDLVASVLADVRDTLADGLVSTPVYGVLNACRTLHLLAHDPAPPLSKEEGGAWALAHLPPTHRPVVADALECYRSAAEVPADLRRTHGHRWDEEALLALAAFVRDSIRSAPGNRLPRGATGATVGPSPSGGGAA
;
A
#
# COMPACT_ATOMS: atom_id res chain seq x y z
N MET A 1 9.86 -39.10 -1.29
CA MET A 1 8.90 -38.06 -0.94
C MET A 1 8.52 -37.40 -2.23
N ALA A 2 7.25 -37.47 -2.67
CA ALA A 2 6.78 -36.77 -3.88
C ALA A 2 6.89 -35.27 -3.64
N PRO A 3 7.26 -34.45 -4.65
CA PRO A 3 7.22 -33.02 -4.52
C PRO A 3 5.78 -32.60 -4.17
N PRO A 4 5.58 -31.55 -3.35
CA PRO A 4 4.25 -31.08 -3.03
C PRO A 4 3.52 -30.69 -4.32
N GLU A 5 2.28 -31.15 -4.46
CA GLU A 5 1.41 -30.72 -5.56
C GLU A 5 1.36 -29.20 -5.58
N ARG A 6 1.77 -28.58 -6.70
CA ARG A 6 1.73 -27.14 -6.88
C ARG A 6 0.28 -26.65 -6.85
N SER A 7 0.10 -25.36 -6.58
CA SER A 7 -1.15 -24.62 -6.54
C SER A 7 -2.18 -25.09 -7.57
N ALA A 8 -3.46 -25.08 -7.19
CA ALA A 8 -4.58 -25.31 -8.12
C ALA A 8 -4.78 -24.16 -9.13
N ILE A 9 -4.11 -23.03 -8.95
CA ILE A 9 -4.18 -21.84 -9.81
C ILE A 9 -2.90 -21.75 -10.65
N ASP A 10 -3.08 -21.60 -11.95
CA ASP A 10 -1.98 -21.34 -12.89
C ASP A 10 -1.54 -19.87 -12.79
N HIS A 11 -0.35 -19.63 -12.25
CA HIS A 11 0.26 -18.31 -12.09
C HIS A 11 1.01 -17.88 -13.36
N THR A 12 0.36 -17.94 -14.52
CA THR A 12 0.94 -17.35 -15.74
C THR A 12 1.20 -15.85 -15.51
N PRO A 13 2.41 -15.34 -15.81
CA PRO A 13 2.73 -13.93 -15.60
C PRO A 13 1.86 -12.99 -16.42
N ASP A 14 1.38 -11.92 -15.81
CA ASP A 14 0.73 -10.79 -16.46
C ASP A 14 1.76 -9.77 -16.96
N ARG A 15 1.38 -8.98 -17.98
CA ARG A 15 2.17 -7.81 -18.38
C ARG A 15 2.09 -6.73 -17.29
N ALA A 16 3.22 -6.39 -16.70
CA ALA A 16 3.32 -5.22 -15.84
C ALA A 16 3.04 -3.95 -16.65
N GLN A 17 2.25 -3.02 -16.09
CA GLN A 17 1.84 -1.78 -16.75
C GLN A 17 2.38 -0.56 -16.00
N HIS A 18 2.75 0.47 -16.78
CA HIS A 18 3.04 1.83 -16.31
C HIS A 18 1.96 2.77 -16.82
N TRP A 19 1.79 3.92 -16.14
CA TRP A 19 0.81 4.91 -16.56
C TRP A 19 0.91 5.29 -18.04
N ASP A 20 2.12 5.40 -18.58
CA ASP A 20 2.32 5.82 -19.97
C ASP A 20 1.85 4.80 -21.00
N ASP A 21 1.84 3.51 -20.63
CA ASP A 21 1.49 2.39 -21.53
C ASP A 21 0.39 1.48 -20.98
N CYS A 22 -0.32 1.89 -19.94
CA CYS A 22 -1.42 1.10 -19.38
C CYS A 22 -2.59 0.95 -20.37
N ASP A 23 -3.40 -0.06 -20.11
CA ASP A 23 -4.57 -0.34 -20.95
C ASP A 23 -5.53 0.87 -20.96
N PRO A 24 -6.15 1.17 -22.11
CA PRO A 24 -7.00 2.36 -22.27
C PRO A 24 -8.20 2.43 -21.31
N ASP A 25 -8.70 1.29 -20.84
CA ASP A 25 -9.80 1.24 -19.88
C ASP A 25 -9.32 1.56 -18.46
N VAL A 26 -8.12 1.13 -18.08
CA VAL A 26 -7.47 1.52 -16.80
C VAL A 26 -7.22 3.03 -16.79
N ARG A 27 -6.69 3.56 -17.89
CA ARG A 27 -6.47 5.02 -18.03
C ARG A 27 -7.76 5.79 -17.86
N ARG A 28 -8.81 5.45 -18.62
CA ARG A 28 -10.13 6.13 -18.52
C ARG A 28 -10.72 6.06 -17.12
N TRP A 29 -10.54 4.95 -16.44
CA TRP A 29 -11.01 4.78 -15.08
C TRP A 29 -10.29 5.74 -14.12
N VAL A 30 -8.96 5.81 -14.16
CA VAL A 30 -8.17 6.74 -13.34
C VAL A 30 -8.49 8.21 -13.68
N GLU A 31 -8.64 8.55 -14.95
CA GLU A 31 -9.09 9.89 -15.39
C GLU A 31 -10.49 10.23 -14.87
N GLY A 32 -11.38 9.24 -14.77
CA GLY A 32 -12.71 9.39 -14.16
C GLY A 32 -12.62 9.68 -12.65
N ILE A 33 -11.66 9.08 -11.94
CA ILE A 33 -11.38 9.39 -10.54
C ILE A 33 -10.91 10.85 -10.40
N VAL A 34 -9.97 11.29 -11.23
CA VAL A 34 -9.47 12.69 -11.23
C VAL A 34 -10.61 13.66 -11.49
N SER A 35 -11.47 13.38 -12.47
CA SER A 35 -12.66 14.21 -12.76
C SER A 35 -13.58 14.30 -11.55
N GLY A 36 -13.86 13.19 -10.87
CA GLY A 36 -14.66 13.18 -9.66
C GLY A 36 -14.04 13.98 -8.52
N VAL A 37 -12.72 13.95 -8.35
CA VAL A 37 -12.01 14.79 -7.37
C VAL A 37 -12.20 16.29 -7.68
N VAL A 38 -12.05 16.67 -8.95
CA VAL A 38 -12.19 18.08 -9.39
C VAL A 38 -13.62 18.59 -9.25
N GLU A 39 -14.61 17.72 -9.50
CA GLU A 39 -16.03 18.06 -9.37
C GLU A 39 -16.45 18.28 -7.91
N GLU A 40 -15.94 17.46 -6.99
CA GLU A 40 -16.41 17.41 -5.59
C GLU A 40 -15.54 18.18 -4.60
N LEU A 41 -14.27 18.45 -4.93
CA LEU A 41 -13.38 19.22 -4.08
C LEU A 41 -13.08 20.61 -4.66
N PRO A 42 -13.22 21.68 -3.87
CA PRO A 42 -12.92 23.04 -4.34
C PRO A 42 -11.40 23.20 -4.54
N ARG A 43 -10.97 23.26 -5.79
CA ARG A 43 -9.61 23.61 -6.22
C ARG A 43 -8.54 22.74 -5.55
N PRO A 44 -8.45 21.43 -5.85
CA PRO A 44 -7.34 20.63 -5.40
C PRO A 44 -6.02 21.24 -5.90
N VAL A 45 -5.00 21.23 -5.05
CA VAL A 45 -3.62 21.66 -5.40
C VAL A 45 -3.04 20.74 -6.44
N GLY A 46 -3.24 19.42 -6.24
CA GLY A 46 -2.80 18.39 -7.14
C GLY A 46 -3.45 17.05 -6.86
N VAL A 47 -3.44 16.20 -7.89
CA VAL A 47 -3.81 14.78 -7.83
C VAL A 47 -2.66 13.99 -8.37
N TYR A 48 -2.11 13.12 -7.56
CA TYR A 48 -0.90 12.36 -7.86
C TYR A 48 -1.20 10.87 -7.87
N LEU A 49 -0.88 10.22 -8.98
CA LEU A 49 -0.83 8.77 -9.06
C LEU A 49 0.48 8.31 -8.42
N HIS A 50 0.41 7.31 -7.56
CA HIS A 50 1.58 6.66 -6.99
C HIS A 50 1.44 5.14 -7.01
N GLY A 51 2.19 4.40 -6.20
CA GLY A 51 2.08 2.95 -6.15
C GLY A 51 2.47 2.24 -7.43
N SER A 52 1.88 1.08 -7.66
CA SER A 52 2.31 0.16 -8.71
C SER A 52 2.17 0.72 -10.13
N LEU A 53 1.11 1.46 -10.43
CA LEU A 53 0.87 2.00 -11.77
C LEU A 53 1.83 3.13 -12.14
N ALA A 54 2.25 3.94 -11.16
CA ALA A 54 3.27 4.96 -11.35
C ALA A 54 4.69 4.36 -11.40
N MET A 55 4.89 3.18 -10.83
CA MET A 55 6.20 2.52 -10.73
C MET A 55 6.44 1.46 -11.83
N GLY A 56 5.49 1.23 -12.72
CA GLY A 56 5.63 0.28 -13.83
C GLY A 56 5.53 -1.19 -13.44
N CYS A 57 4.85 -1.46 -12.33
CA CYS A 57 4.63 -2.83 -11.83
C CYS A 57 3.15 -3.08 -11.48
N TYR A 58 2.25 -2.41 -12.19
CA TYR A 58 0.81 -2.64 -12.06
C TYR A 58 0.42 -3.94 -12.76
N HIS A 59 -0.16 -4.85 -12.02
CA HIS A 59 -0.74 -6.10 -12.52
C HIS A 59 -2.26 -6.05 -12.39
N ARG A 60 -2.94 -6.12 -13.50
CA ARG A 60 -4.39 -5.88 -13.64
C ARG A 60 -5.25 -6.71 -12.68
N ALA A 61 -4.85 -7.93 -12.40
CA ALA A 61 -5.60 -8.84 -11.53
C ALA A 61 -5.49 -8.52 -10.03
N HIS A 62 -4.43 -7.79 -9.60
CA HIS A 62 -4.07 -7.71 -8.19
C HIS A 62 -3.69 -6.32 -7.66
N SER A 63 -3.38 -5.36 -8.57
CA SER A 63 -2.88 -4.05 -8.16
C SER A 63 -3.99 -3.03 -8.07
N ASP A 64 -4.06 -2.32 -6.93
CA ASP A 64 -4.95 -1.17 -6.76
C ASP A 64 -4.42 0.06 -7.52
N ALA A 65 -5.30 1.02 -7.78
CA ALA A 65 -4.90 2.36 -8.20
C ALA A 65 -4.75 3.24 -6.95
N ASP A 66 -3.55 3.77 -6.76
CA ASP A 66 -3.16 4.53 -5.56
C ASP A 66 -3.07 6.02 -5.91
N LEU A 67 -3.88 6.87 -5.25
CA LEU A 67 -3.90 8.31 -5.49
C LEU A 67 -3.73 9.13 -4.21
N LEU A 68 -2.92 10.18 -4.30
CA LEU A 68 -2.78 11.21 -3.28
C LEU A 68 -3.35 12.53 -3.81
N VAL A 69 -4.36 13.05 -3.12
CA VAL A 69 -4.98 14.35 -3.43
C VAL A 69 -4.52 15.36 -2.41
N VAL A 70 -3.96 16.47 -2.86
CA VAL A 70 -3.49 17.55 -2.01
C VAL A 70 -4.43 18.75 -2.12
N VAL A 71 -4.84 19.29 -0.97
CA VAL A 71 -5.72 20.46 -0.87
C VAL A 71 -5.12 21.52 0.05
N ASP A 72 -5.44 22.81 -0.16
CA ASP A 72 -5.02 23.90 0.72
C ASP A 72 -5.95 24.06 1.94
N VAL A 73 -7.22 23.68 1.78
CA VAL A 73 -8.25 23.84 2.80
C VAL A 73 -8.94 22.51 3.07
N LEU A 74 -9.20 22.23 4.33
CA LEU A 74 -9.93 21.01 4.72
C LEU A 74 -11.31 20.99 4.06
N PRO A 75 -11.67 19.92 3.34
CA PRO A 75 -12.99 19.77 2.80
C PRO A 75 -14.03 19.65 3.94
N THR A 76 -15.17 20.28 3.73
CA THR A 76 -16.34 20.17 4.61
C THR A 76 -16.85 18.71 4.64
N GLU A 77 -17.65 18.37 5.62
CA GLU A 77 -18.28 17.05 5.69
C GLU A 77 -19.12 16.75 4.46
N ARG A 78 -19.84 17.77 3.95
CA ARG A 78 -20.63 17.64 2.72
C ARG A 78 -19.75 17.30 1.52
N GLU A 79 -18.64 18.02 1.31
CA GLU A 79 -17.70 17.76 0.21
C GLU A 79 -17.06 16.39 0.32
N ARG A 80 -16.64 15.96 1.52
CA ARG A 80 -16.10 14.62 1.73
C ARG A 80 -17.11 13.53 1.40
N ARG A 81 -18.37 13.73 1.83
CA ARG A 81 -19.44 12.75 1.54
C ARG A 81 -19.74 12.69 0.04
N SER A 82 -19.82 13.86 -0.62
CA SER A 82 -20.04 13.96 -2.06
C SER A 82 -18.91 13.25 -2.82
N LEU A 83 -17.65 13.54 -2.46
CA LEU A 83 -16.49 12.85 -3.01
C LEU A 83 -16.56 11.33 -2.79
N ALA A 84 -16.85 10.88 -1.57
CA ALA A 84 -16.91 9.46 -1.27
C ALA A 84 -17.96 8.71 -2.11
N LEU A 85 -19.15 9.33 -2.31
CA LEU A 85 -20.19 8.76 -3.18
C LEU A 85 -19.74 8.74 -4.65
N ARG A 86 -19.10 9.83 -5.12
CA ARG A 86 -18.58 9.90 -6.48
C ARG A 86 -17.47 8.84 -6.74
N LEU A 87 -16.56 8.67 -5.77
CA LEU A 87 -15.52 7.64 -5.85
C LEU A 87 -16.11 6.23 -5.81
N LEU A 88 -17.19 6.02 -5.05
CA LEU A 88 -17.90 4.75 -5.06
C LEU A 88 -18.45 4.42 -6.45
N ASP A 89 -19.15 5.37 -7.09
CA ASP A 89 -19.70 5.20 -8.45
C ASP A 89 -18.60 4.87 -9.47
N VAL A 90 -17.48 5.57 -9.41
CA VAL A 90 -16.34 5.35 -10.31
C VAL A 90 -15.67 4.00 -10.01
N SER A 91 -15.57 3.63 -8.71
CA SER A 91 -15.00 2.36 -8.28
C SER A 91 -15.83 1.16 -8.74
N GLU A 92 -17.15 1.29 -8.79
CA GLU A 92 -18.05 0.24 -9.32
C GLU A 92 -17.88 0.01 -10.84
N GLN A 93 -17.34 0.98 -11.56
CA GLN A 93 -17.04 0.93 -13.00
C GLN A 93 -15.60 0.49 -13.29
N ARG A 94 -14.85 0.07 -12.28
CA ARG A 94 -13.46 -0.35 -12.45
C ARG A 94 -13.31 -1.47 -13.46
N PRO A 95 -12.27 -1.42 -14.33
CA PRO A 95 -12.06 -2.43 -15.36
C PRO A 95 -11.37 -3.70 -14.86
N THR A 96 -11.04 -3.74 -13.55
CA THR A 96 -10.25 -4.81 -12.93
C THR A 96 -10.89 -5.27 -11.62
N SER A 97 -10.47 -6.40 -11.07
CA SER A 97 -10.88 -6.86 -9.74
C SER A 97 -10.21 -6.07 -8.60
N ALA A 98 -9.14 -5.34 -8.91
CA ALA A 98 -8.40 -4.52 -7.98
C ALA A 98 -9.15 -3.21 -7.65
N GLY A 99 -8.82 -2.62 -6.51
CA GLY A 99 -9.53 -1.51 -5.92
C GLY A 99 -8.94 -0.13 -6.23
N LEU A 100 -9.52 0.85 -5.56
CA LEU A 100 -9.04 2.21 -5.49
C LEU A 100 -8.60 2.51 -4.06
N GLU A 101 -7.39 3.05 -3.91
CA GLU A 101 -6.95 3.67 -2.67
C GLU A 101 -6.66 5.15 -2.91
N LEU A 102 -7.37 6.03 -2.19
CA LEU A 102 -7.24 7.47 -2.34
C LEU A 102 -7.22 8.16 -0.99
N SER A 103 -6.19 8.97 -0.75
CA SER A 103 -6.08 9.81 0.44
C SER A 103 -6.12 11.29 0.07
N VAL A 104 -6.94 12.08 0.77
CA VAL A 104 -6.96 13.54 0.68
C VAL A 104 -6.22 14.14 1.86
N VAL A 105 -5.20 14.94 1.59
CA VAL A 105 -4.30 15.51 2.60
C VAL A 105 -4.18 17.03 2.45
N LEU A 106 -3.90 17.73 3.55
CA LEU A 106 -3.54 19.15 3.47
C LEU A 106 -2.13 19.33 2.92
N ARG A 107 -1.90 20.37 2.13
CA ARG A 107 -0.58 20.77 1.66
C ARG A 107 0.40 20.90 2.82
N SER A 108 0.01 21.58 3.89
CA SER A 108 0.85 21.76 5.08
C SER A 108 1.27 20.45 5.77
N ALA A 109 0.51 19.37 5.59
CA ALA A 109 0.85 18.04 6.12
C ALA A 109 1.88 17.31 5.25
N VAL A 110 1.93 17.61 3.94
CA VAL A 110 2.83 16.94 2.98
C VAL A 110 4.03 17.77 2.56
N GLU A 111 4.08 19.07 2.85
CA GLU A 111 5.30 19.90 2.68
C GLU A 111 6.44 19.46 3.60
N ALA A 112 6.14 18.91 4.77
CA ALA A 112 7.10 18.33 5.68
C ALA A 112 6.47 17.10 6.39
N PRO A 113 6.32 15.97 5.68
CA PRO A 113 5.58 14.82 6.19
C PRO A 113 6.17 14.28 7.49
N ARG A 114 5.32 14.05 8.49
CA ARG A 114 5.68 13.47 9.80
C ARG A 114 4.83 12.24 10.05
N HIS A 115 5.45 11.16 10.47
CA HIS A 115 4.74 9.95 10.82
C HIS A 115 4.06 10.07 12.21
N PRO A 116 2.75 9.71 12.34
CA PRO A 116 1.79 9.39 11.28
C PRO A 116 1.24 10.66 10.60
N VAL A 117 1.03 10.61 9.29
CA VAL A 117 0.55 11.76 8.51
C VAL A 117 -0.96 11.92 8.67
N PRO A 118 -1.47 13.15 8.96
CA PRO A 118 -2.91 13.40 9.02
C PRO A 118 -3.54 13.44 7.62
N TYR A 119 -4.74 12.88 7.50
CA TYR A 119 -5.55 12.93 6.30
C TYR A 119 -6.95 13.51 6.58
N ALA A 120 -7.52 14.17 5.58
CA ALA A 120 -8.84 14.75 5.64
C ALA A 120 -9.94 13.76 5.25
N CYS A 121 -9.64 12.86 4.32
CA CYS A 121 -10.52 11.82 3.82
C CYS A 121 -9.68 10.66 3.29
N HIS A 122 -10.16 9.44 3.46
CA HIS A 122 -9.56 8.26 2.86
C HIS A 122 -10.66 7.39 2.25
N PHE A 123 -10.46 6.92 1.03
CA PHE A 123 -11.34 5.98 0.33
C PHE A 123 -10.56 4.72 -0.02
N SER A 124 -11.13 3.58 0.33
CA SER A 124 -10.67 2.26 -0.09
C SER A 124 -11.85 1.28 -0.01
N GLU A 125 -11.69 0.07 -0.56
CA GLU A 125 -12.71 -0.98 -0.51
C GLU A 125 -13.24 -1.23 0.93
N ARG A 126 -12.42 -1.05 1.93
CA ARG A 126 -12.75 -1.19 3.35
C ARG A 126 -13.89 -0.26 3.80
N TRP A 127 -14.05 0.90 3.15
CA TRP A 127 -15.02 1.93 3.55
C TRP A 127 -16.27 1.98 2.69
N VAL A 128 -16.37 1.11 1.68
CA VAL A 128 -17.53 1.05 0.77
C VAL A 128 -18.85 0.89 1.53
N ALA A 129 -18.90 0.03 2.55
CA ALA A 129 -20.11 -0.18 3.34
C ALA A 129 -20.51 1.07 4.15
N ASP A 130 -19.53 1.79 4.72
CA ASP A 130 -19.77 3.06 5.42
C ASP A 130 -20.31 4.12 4.46
N VAL A 131 -19.69 4.28 3.29
CA VAL A 131 -20.12 5.24 2.27
C VAL A 131 -21.54 4.93 1.78
N ARG A 132 -21.86 3.67 1.52
CA ARG A 132 -23.23 3.25 1.13
C ARG A 132 -24.27 3.55 2.20
N SER A 133 -23.90 3.48 3.48
CA SER A 133 -24.79 3.85 4.59
C SER A 133 -24.86 5.35 4.86
N GLY A 134 -24.18 6.16 4.06
CA GLY A 134 -24.19 7.63 4.12
C GLY A 134 -23.03 8.23 4.90
N GLY A 135 -22.01 7.48 5.23
CA GLY A 135 -20.77 7.98 5.78
C GLY A 135 -19.95 8.79 4.76
N ALA A 136 -18.97 9.52 5.28
CA ALA A 136 -18.05 10.36 4.47
C ALA A 136 -16.62 9.79 4.44
N GLY A 137 -16.46 8.53 4.83
CA GLY A 137 -15.15 7.93 5.06
C GLY A 137 -14.44 8.49 6.31
N PRO A 138 -13.35 7.84 6.72
CA PRO A 138 -12.61 8.21 7.92
C PRO A 138 -11.83 9.52 7.77
N ARG A 139 -11.56 10.15 8.92
CA ARG A 139 -10.58 11.22 9.12
C ARG A 139 -9.63 10.78 10.24
N GLY A 140 -8.38 11.17 10.14
CA GLY A 140 -7.44 10.81 11.20
C GLY A 140 -5.99 10.96 10.78
N THR A 141 -5.17 10.09 11.30
CA THR A 141 -3.78 9.92 10.90
C THR A 141 -3.57 8.52 10.35
N ASP A 142 -2.72 8.41 9.36
CA ASP A 142 -2.39 7.15 8.73
C ASP A 142 -0.89 6.87 8.91
N PRO A 143 -0.53 5.73 9.52
CA PRO A 143 0.87 5.35 9.68
C PRO A 143 1.58 5.08 8.34
N ASP A 144 0.87 4.66 7.29
CA ASP A 144 1.49 4.26 6.01
C ASP A 144 1.71 5.48 5.10
N LEU A 145 0.99 6.57 5.36
CA LEU A 145 0.94 7.73 4.47
C LEU A 145 2.29 8.46 4.35
N ALA A 146 3.21 8.36 5.33
CA ALA A 146 4.56 8.90 5.18
C ALA A 146 5.36 8.11 4.12
N GLY A 147 5.18 6.81 4.04
CA GLY A 147 5.68 5.97 2.96
C GLY A 147 5.10 6.34 1.60
N HIS A 148 3.77 6.56 1.53
CA HIS A 148 3.08 7.01 0.31
C HIS A 148 3.57 8.39 -0.14
N CYS A 149 3.81 9.34 0.77
CA CYS A 149 4.43 10.63 0.45
C CYS A 149 5.82 10.46 -0.15
N ALA A 150 6.65 9.58 0.41
CA ALA A 150 7.98 9.30 -0.14
C ALA A 150 7.91 8.71 -1.56
N VAL A 151 7.01 7.72 -1.77
CA VAL A 151 6.79 7.14 -3.10
C VAL A 151 6.28 8.21 -4.07
N THR A 152 5.28 9.00 -3.68
CA THR A 152 4.71 10.07 -4.51
C THR A 152 5.78 11.07 -4.92
N ARG A 153 6.59 11.55 -3.98
CA ARG A 153 7.66 12.51 -4.29
C ARG A 153 8.68 11.98 -5.28
N HIS A 154 9.09 10.71 -5.14
CA HIS A 154 10.18 10.13 -5.95
C HIS A 154 9.73 9.47 -7.24
N ARG A 155 8.52 8.94 -7.30
CA ARG A 155 8.02 8.08 -8.37
C ARG A 155 6.59 8.44 -8.81
N GLY A 156 5.95 9.39 -8.13
CA GLY A 156 4.59 9.81 -8.45
C GLY A 156 4.47 10.54 -9.77
N ILE A 157 3.29 10.48 -10.35
CA ILE A 157 2.92 11.14 -11.61
C ILE A 157 1.84 12.17 -11.32
N ALA A 158 2.06 13.43 -11.71
CA ALA A 158 1.06 14.47 -11.60
C ALA A 158 -0.04 14.24 -12.64
N LEU A 159 -1.23 13.84 -12.18
CA LEU A 159 -2.42 13.79 -13.03
C LEU A 159 -3.11 15.17 -13.10
N LEU A 160 -2.90 15.98 -12.07
CA LEU A 160 -3.35 17.37 -11.97
C LEU A 160 -2.38 18.15 -11.07
N GLY A 161 -2.11 19.41 -11.41
CA GLY A 161 -1.31 20.33 -10.60
C GLY A 161 0.18 20.29 -10.89
N PRO A 162 1.01 20.88 -10.01
CA PRO A 162 2.47 20.91 -10.15
C PRO A 162 3.10 19.51 -9.99
N GLU A 163 4.39 19.40 -10.33
CA GLU A 163 5.16 18.17 -10.11
C GLU A 163 5.16 17.75 -8.63
N PRO A 164 5.17 16.43 -8.33
CA PRO A 164 5.14 15.93 -6.94
C PRO A 164 6.23 16.54 -6.06
N THR A 165 7.42 16.78 -6.60
CA THR A 165 8.56 17.35 -5.87
C THR A 165 8.37 18.81 -5.45
N GLU A 166 7.44 19.53 -6.09
CA GLU A 166 7.12 20.93 -5.75
C GLU A 166 6.10 21.03 -4.59
N VAL A 167 5.34 19.96 -4.35
CA VAL A 167 4.23 19.97 -3.38
C VAL A 167 4.52 19.05 -2.20
N VAL A 168 5.07 17.86 -2.45
CA VAL A 168 5.40 16.88 -1.42
C VAL A 168 6.85 17.03 -1.02
N GLY A 169 7.10 17.41 0.24
CA GLY A 169 8.44 17.57 0.79
C GLY A 169 9.14 16.23 1.05
N GLU A 170 10.42 16.30 1.39
CA GLU A 170 11.17 15.10 1.78
C GLU A 170 10.67 14.52 3.08
N VAL A 171 10.48 13.20 3.09
CA VAL A 171 10.17 12.43 4.29
C VAL A 171 11.47 12.13 5.03
N ALA A 172 11.59 12.63 6.26
CA ALA A 172 12.77 12.33 7.07
C ALA A 172 12.89 10.80 7.26
N ARG A 173 14.14 10.28 7.19
CA ARG A 173 14.38 8.82 7.30
C ARG A 173 13.67 8.18 8.51
N ARG A 174 13.69 8.85 9.68
CA ARG A 174 13.01 8.34 10.89
C ARG A 174 11.51 8.13 10.68
N ASP A 175 10.86 9.07 9.98
CA ASP A 175 9.43 9.04 9.71
C ASP A 175 9.10 7.98 8.63
N LEU A 176 9.96 7.83 7.62
CA LEU A 176 9.86 6.77 6.61
C LEU A 176 10.04 5.37 7.24
N VAL A 177 11.06 5.19 8.09
CA VAL A 177 11.27 3.92 8.79
C VAL A 177 10.10 3.61 9.70
N ALA A 178 9.58 4.60 10.45
CA ALA A 178 8.42 4.41 11.31
C ALA A 178 7.17 3.97 10.53
N SER A 179 6.94 4.57 9.35
CA SER A 179 5.84 4.22 8.45
C SER A 179 5.97 2.77 7.94
N VAL A 180 7.11 2.42 7.38
CA VAL A 180 7.35 1.07 6.85
C VAL A 180 7.29 0.00 7.95
N LEU A 181 7.76 0.31 9.15
CA LEU A 181 7.65 -0.62 10.29
C LEU A 181 6.23 -0.76 10.82
N ALA A 182 5.40 0.29 10.70
CA ALA A 182 3.98 0.19 11.03
C ALA A 182 3.25 -0.73 10.06
N ASP A 183 3.51 -0.59 8.75
CA ASP A 183 2.92 -1.43 7.68
C ASP A 183 3.22 -2.93 7.86
N VAL A 184 4.47 -3.29 8.18
CA VAL A 184 4.84 -4.71 8.32
C VAL A 184 4.56 -5.31 9.70
N ARG A 185 4.15 -4.52 10.69
CA ARG A 185 3.99 -4.98 12.08
C ARG A 185 3.02 -6.14 12.21
N ASP A 186 1.84 -5.98 11.65
CA ASP A 186 0.76 -6.97 11.81
C ASP A 186 1.07 -8.25 11.05
N THR A 187 1.61 -8.14 9.83
CA THR A 187 2.02 -9.31 9.04
C THR A 187 3.20 -10.06 9.67
N LEU A 188 4.14 -9.34 10.30
CA LEU A 188 5.20 -9.97 11.07
C LEU A 188 4.69 -10.62 12.36
N ALA A 189 3.64 -10.09 12.99
CA ALA A 189 3.07 -10.67 14.20
C ALA A 189 2.47 -12.06 13.95
N ASP A 190 1.82 -12.26 12.80
CA ASP A 190 1.26 -13.55 12.39
C ASP A 190 2.23 -14.44 11.62
N GLY A 191 3.48 -14.03 11.49
CA GLY A 191 4.51 -14.82 10.81
C GLY A 191 4.41 -14.80 9.29
N LEU A 192 3.79 -13.79 8.68
CA LEU A 192 3.52 -13.63 7.25
C LEU A 192 2.51 -14.65 6.67
N VAL A 193 1.77 -15.35 7.53
CA VAL A 193 0.93 -16.50 7.12
C VAL A 193 -0.42 -16.05 6.56
N SER A 194 -1.05 -15.02 7.14
CA SER A 194 -2.41 -14.63 6.75
C SER A 194 -2.48 -13.91 5.39
N THR A 195 -1.42 -13.20 5.00
CA THR A 195 -1.33 -12.49 3.70
C THR A 195 0.08 -12.61 3.13
N PRO A 196 0.51 -13.81 2.68
CA PRO A 196 1.90 -14.10 2.39
C PRO A 196 2.51 -13.19 1.31
N VAL A 197 1.83 -12.98 0.18
CA VAL A 197 2.34 -12.13 -0.92
C VAL A 197 2.61 -10.71 -0.41
N TYR A 198 1.62 -10.10 0.25
CA TYR A 198 1.73 -8.76 0.81
C TYR A 198 2.83 -8.68 1.87
N GLY A 199 2.82 -9.61 2.83
CA GLY A 199 3.75 -9.62 3.95
C GLY A 199 5.19 -9.86 3.51
N VAL A 200 5.45 -10.84 2.65
CA VAL A 200 6.79 -11.16 2.15
C VAL A 200 7.38 -10.00 1.35
N LEU A 201 6.63 -9.42 0.42
CA LEU A 201 7.16 -8.35 -0.44
C LEU A 201 7.35 -7.03 0.33
N ASN A 202 6.49 -6.70 1.31
CA ASN A 202 6.72 -5.56 2.19
C ASN A 202 7.88 -5.81 3.17
N ALA A 203 8.07 -7.03 3.65
CA ALA A 203 9.27 -7.40 4.42
C ALA A 203 10.55 -7.21 3.60
N CYS A 204 10.56 -7.56 2.31
CA CYS A 204 11.70 -7.33 1.40
C CYS A 204 12.00 -5.82 1.25
N ARG A 205 10.98 -4.97 1.06
CA ARG A 205 11.13 -3.51 1.01
C ARG A 205 11.68 -2.95 2.32
N THR A 206 11.20 -3.48 3.45
CA THR A 206 11.68 -3.11 4.79
C THR A 206 13.16 -3.43 4.95
N LEU A 207 13.60 -4.63 4.58
CA LEU A 207 15.00 -5.05 4.64
C LEU A 207 15.88 -4.17 3.76
N HIS A 208 15.43 -3.82 2.55
CA HIS A 208 16.14 -2.89 1.67
C HIS A 208 16.31 -1.52 2.34
N LEU A 209 15.22 -0.94 2.87
CA LEU A 209 15.26 0.35 3.56
C LEU A 209 16.24 0.36 4.74
N LEU A 210 16.28 -0.74 5.53
CA LEU A 210 17.18 -0.86 6.67
C LEU A 210 18.65 -1.03 6.25
N ALA A 211 18.91 -1.64 5.09
CA ALA A 211 20.27 -1.89 4.59
C ALA A 211 20.91 -0.68 3.89
N HIS A 212 20.14 0.31 3.51
CA HIS A 212 20.63 1.46 2.72
C HIS A 212 20.27 2.81 3.35
N ASP A 213 21.17 3.79 3.19
CA ASP A 213 20.95 5.19 3.58
C ASP A 213 21.78 6.11 2.67
N PRO A 214 21.17 6.92 1.80
CA PRO A 214 19.73 6.99 1.53
C PRO A 214 19.20 5.73 0.83
N ALA A 215 17.91 5.44 1.03
CA ALA A 215 17.22 4.35 0.38
C ALA A 215 16.04 4.90 -0.44
N PRO A 216 16.09 4.85 -1.78
CA PRO A 216 14.94 5.19 -2.58
C PRO A 216 13.78 4.22 -2.30
N PRO A 217 12.52 4.67 -2.33
CA PRO A 217 11.39 3.77 -2.17
C PRO A 217 11.33 2.77 -3.32
N LEU A 218 11.23 1.48 -2.98
CA LEU A 218 11.07 0.39 -3.92
C LEU A 218 9.60 -0.02 -4.05
N SER A 219 9.22 -0.48 -5.24
CA SER A 219 7.99 -1.24 -5.43
C SER A 219 8.10 -2.62 -4.76
N LYS A 220 6.97 -3.30 -4.61
CA LYS A 220 6.94 -4.69 -4.13
C LYS A 220 7.79 -5.60 -5.02
N GLU A 221 7.72 -5.40 -6.33
CA GLU A 221 8.49 -6.17 -7.30
C GLU A 221 10.00 -5.90 -7.19
N GLU A 222 10.40 -4.64 -7.14
CA GLU A 222 11.81 -4.24 -6.95
C GLU A 222 12.37 -4.75 -5.62
N GLY A 223 11.57 -4.67 -4.53
CA GLY A 223 11.92 -5.19 -3.22
C GLY A 223 12.14 -6.71 -3.23
N GLY A 224 11.25 -7.45 -3.88
CA GLY A 224 11.39 -8.89 -4.05
C GLY A 224 12.61 -9.26 -4.89
N ALA A 225 12.85 -8.56 -6.01
CA ALA A 225 14.02 -8.77 -6.86
C ALA A 225 15.35 -8.49 -6.10
N TRP A 226 15.39 -7.40 -5.32
CA TRP A 226 16.51 -7.12 -4.43
C TRP A 226 16.74 -8.25 -3.42
N ALA A 227 15.67 -8.73 -2.80
CA ALA A 227 15.74 -9.79 -1.80
C ALA A 227 16.26 -11.11 -2.38
N LEU A 228 15.86 -11.49 -3.59
CA LEU A 228 16.40 -12.68 -4.27
C LEU A 228 17.92 -12.61 -4.48
N ALA A 229 18.47 -11.41 -4.70
CA ALA A 229 19.90 -11.21 -4.86
C ALA A 229 20.67 -11.20 -3.53
N HIS A 230 20.08 -10.66 -2.46
CA HIS A 230 20.81 -10.28 -1.24
C HIS A 230 20.49 -11.15 -0.02
N LEU A 231 19.30 -11.76 0.06
CA LEU A 231 18.95 -12.59 1.23
C LEU A 231 19.68 -13.93 1.23
N PRO A 232 19.82 -14.54 2.43
CA PRO A 232 20.31 -15.92 2.54
C PRO A 232 19.54 -16.87 1.62
N PRO A 233 20.18 -17.86 1.02
CA PRO A 233 19.54 -18.81 0.09
C PRO A 233 18.30 -19.50 0.66
N THR A 234 18.23 -19.70 1.96
CA THR A 234 17.10 -20.34 2.66
C THR A 234 15.80 -19.55 2.58
N HIS A 235 15.85 -18.22 2.39
CA HIS A 235 14.65 -17.36 2.30
C HIS A 235 14.24 -17.04 0.87
N ARG A 236 15.08 -17.34 -0.13
CA ARG A 236 14.81 -16.99 -1.54
C ARG A 236 13.61 -17.73 -2.14
N PRO A 237 13.37 -19.02 -1.83
CA PRO A 237 12.20 -19.71 -2.40
C PRO A 237 10.88 -19.03 -2.07
N VAL A 238 10.62 -18.67 -0.82
CA VAL A 238 9.36 -18.02 -0.42
C VAL A 238 9.22 -16.62 -1.02
N VAL A 239 10.31 -15.90 -1.28
CA VAL A 239 10.30 -14.63 -2.01
C VAL A 239 9.99 -14.85 -3.50
N ALA A 240 10.53 -15.90 -4.10
CA ALA A 240 10.22 -16.26 -5.49
C ALA A 240 8.74 -16.60 -5.67
N ASP A 241 8.18 -17.40 -4.76
CA ASP A 241 6.75 -17.74 -4.76
C ASP A 241 5.87 -16.49 -4.61
N ALA A 242 6.27 -15.54 -3.74
CA ALA A 242 5.55 -14.28 -3.57
C ALA A 242 5.58 -13.41 -4.84
N LEU A 243 6.71 -13.35 -5.55
CA LEU A 243 6.81 -12.64 -6.82
C LEU A 243 6.02 -13.33 -7.93
N GLU A 244 6.02 -14.66 -7.99
CA GLU A 244 5.22 -15.42 -8.96
C GLU A 244 3.73 -15.11 -8.77
N CYS A 245 3.22 -15.18 -7.54
CA CYS A 245 1.85 -14.82 -7.21
C CYS A 245 1.52 -13.36 -7.54
N TYR A 246 2.42 -12.43 -7.20
CA TYR A 246 2.24 -11.00 -7.45
C TYR A 246 2.14 -10.65 -8.93
N ARG A 247 2.90 -11.34 -9.77
CA ARG A 247 2.94 -11.16 -11.23
C ARG A 247 1.87 -11.92 -11.98
N SER A 248 1.05 -12.70 -11.29
CA SER A 248 0.07 -13.60 -11.91
C SER A 248 -1.05 -12.82 -12.62
N ALA A 249 -1.43 -13.29 -13.81
CA ALA A 249 -2.64 -12.87 -14.52
C ALA A 249 -3.91 -13.53 -13.97
N ALA A 250 -3.78 -14.54 -13.10
CA ALA A 250 -4.89 -15.34 -12.64
C ALA A 250 -5.85 -14.53 -11.76
N GLU A 251 -7.13 -14.55 -12.10
CA GLU A 251 -8.17 -14.10 -11.19
C GLU A 251 -8.32 -15.11 -10.06
N VAL A 252 -8.18 -14.64 -8.83
CA VAL A 252 -8.24 -15.47 -7.64
C VAL A 252 -9.61 -15.33 -6.98
N PRO A 253 -10.33 -16.44 -6.71
CA PRO A 253 -11.57 -16.42 -5.94
C PRO A 253 -11.45 -15.63 -4.63
N ALA A 254 -12.53 -14.98 -4.20
CA ALA A 254 -12.49 -14.06 -3.06
C ALA A 254 -12.00 -14.70 -1.75
N ASP A 255 -12.33 -15.96 -1.52
CA ASP A 255 -11.90 -16.77 -0.36
C ASP A 255 -10.42 -17.14 -0.39
N LEU A 256 -9.79 -17.14 -1.58
CA LEU A 256 -8.37 -17.45 -1.78
C LEU A 256 -7.50 -16.20 -1.99
N ARG A 257 -8.07 -15.00 -2.04
CA ARG A 257 -7.32 -13.76 -2.32
C ARG A 257 -6.14 -13.53 -1.38
N ARG A 258 -6.28 -13.85 -0.10
CA ARG A 258 -5.21 -13.63 0.89
C ARG A 258 -3.96 -14.45 0.60
N THR A 259 -4.13 -15.68 0.11
CA THR A 259 -3.04 -16.62 -0.19
C THR A 259 -2.71 -16.66 -1.69
N HIS A 260 -3.47 -15.93 -2.52
CA HIS A 260 -3.43 -16.02 -3.99
C HIS A 260 -3.65 -17.44 -4.52
N GLY A 261 -4.39 -18.28 -3.78
CA GLY A 261 -4.60 -19.67 -4.13
C GLY A 261 -3.33 -20.53 -4.14
N HIS A 262 -2.21 -19.98 -3.69
CA HIS A 262 -0.93 -20.67 -3.61
C HIS A 262 -0.83 -21.49 -2.30
N ARG A 263 -0.16 -22.63 -2.37
CA ARG A 263 0.13 -23.46 -1.18
C ARG A 263 1.48 -23.06 -0.59
N TRP A 264 1.42 -22.23 0.44
CA TRP A 264 2.59 -21.68 1.11
C TRP A 264 3.29 -22.70 2.02
N ASP A 265 4.62 -22.66 2.04
CA ASP A 265 5.42 -23.28 3.07
C ASP A 265 5.41 -22.39 4.33
N GLU A 266 4.60 -22.77 5.31
CA GLU A 266 4.41 -22.02 6.55
C GLU A 266 5.71 -21.94 7.36
N GLU A 267 6.54 -22.98 7.37
CA GLU A 267 7.83 -22.98 8.07
C GLU A 267 8.78 -21.96 7.44
N ALA A 268 8.82 -21.86 6.12
CA ALA A 268 9.62 -20.87 5.40
C ALA A 268 9.12 -19.44 5.65
N LEU A 269 7.80 -19.21 5.71
CA LEU A 269 7.21 -17.90 6.07
C LEU A 269 7.60 -17.49 7.49
N LEU A 270 7.45 -18.39 8.46
CA LEU A 270 7.82 -18.15 9.87
C LEU A 270 9.32 -17.87 10.02
N ALA A 271 10.17 -18.60 9.28
CA ALA A 271 11.61 -18.39 9.29
C ALA A 271 11.99 -17.01 8.71
N LEU A 272 11.38 -16.61 7.59
CA LEU A 272 11.57 -15.26 7.03
C LEU A 272 11.09 -14.18 8.00
N ALA A 273 9.92 -14.33 8.60
CA ALA A 273 9.39 -13.39 9.58
C ALA A 273 10.33 -13.22 10.78
N ALA A 274 10.93 -14.32 11.27
CA ALA A 274 11.93 -14.27 12.34
C ALA A 274 13.18 -13.50 11.91
N PHE A 275 13.70 -13.78 10.72
CA PHE A 275 14.85 -13.08 10.15
C PHE A 275 14.62 -11.57 10.02
N VAL A 276 13.43 -11.18 9.53
CA VAL A 276 13.05 -9.75 9.40
C VAL A 276 12.96 -9.08 10.77
N ARG A 277 12.31 -9.72 11.75
CA ARG A 277 12.24 -9.19 13.13
C ARG A 277 13.63 -8.99 13.75
N ASP A 278 14.56 -9.91 13.51
CA ASP A 278 15.93 -9.82 13.99
C ASP A 278 16.69 -8.68 13.31
N SER A 279 16.50 -8.51 12.00
CA SER A 279 17.08 -7.42 11.23
C SER A 279 16.59 -6.06 11.71
N ILE A 280 15.27 -5.92 11.98
CA ILE A 280 14.68 -4.70 12.54
C ILE A 280 15.29 -4.37 13.92
N ARG A 281 15.45 -5.37 14.79
CA ARG A 281 16.04 -5.18 16.13
C ARG A 281 17.52 -4.77 16.08
N SER A 282 18.23 -5.24 15.09
CA SER A 282 19.68 -5.02 14.92
C SER A 282 20.01 -3.72 14.16
N ALA A 283 19.02 -3.10 13.50
CA ALA A 283 19.24 -1.92 12.66
C ALA A 283 19.76 -0.73 13.47
N PRO A 284 20.80 0.00 13.00
CA PRO A 284 21.28 1.21 13.65
C PRO A 284 20.16 2.28 13.74
N GLY A 285 19.94 2.83 14.92
CA GLY A 285 18.91 3.85 15.15
C GLY A 285 17.56 3.32 15.65
N ASN A 286 17.32 2.01 15.64
CA ASN A 286 16.07 1.41 16.12
C ASN A 286 16.11 0.97 17.60
N ARG A 287 17.10 1.45 18.37
CA ARG A 287 17.08 1.32 19.83
C ARG A 287 16.00 2.23 20.38
N LEU A 288 14.78 1.69 20.54
CA LEU A 288 13.75 2.33 21.37
C LEU A 288 14.38 2.70 22.71
N PRO A 289 14.17 3.93 23.24
CA PRO A 289 14.62 4.27 24.58
C PRO A 289 13.99 3.25 25.54
N ARG A 290 14.83 2.58 26.34
CA ARG A 290 14.37 1.73 27.44
C ARG A 290 13.70 2.65 28.45
N GLY A 291 12.38 2.63 28.54
CA GLY A 291 11.63 3.28 29.60
C GLY A 291 10.54 4.23 29.14
N ALA A 292 9.40 3.68 28.80
CA ALA A 292 8.10 4.28 29.06
C ALA A 292 7.11 3.14 29.27
N THR A 293 7.17 2.52 30.44
CA THR A 293 6.06 1.72 30.97
C THR A 293 4.99 2.68 31.42
N GLY A 294 3.79 2.59 30.87
CA GLY A 294 2.59 3.13 31.48
C GLY A 294 1.86 4.21 30.71
N ALA A 295 1.09 3.81 29.71
CA ALA A 295 -0.23 4.36 29.47
C ALA A 295 -1.08 3.23 28.84
N THR A 296 -1.87 2.59 29.67
CA THR A 296 -2.92 1.66 29.27
C THR A 296 -3.95 2.42 28.45
N VAL A 297 -3.89 2.27 27.13
CA VAL A 297 -5.04 2.58 26.27
C VAL A 297 -5.92 1.34 26.29
N GLY A 298 -7.14 1.52 26.78
CA GLY A 298 -8.13 0.47 26.88
C GLY A 298 -8.47 -0.15 25.52
N PRO A 299 -8.95 -1.41 25.48
CA PRO A 299 -9.20 -2.11 24.25
C PRO A 299 -10.37 -1.49 23.50
N SER A 300 -10.17 -1.16 22.26
CA SER A 300 -11.26 -0.87 21.32
C SER A 300 -12.08 -2.15 21.10
N PRO A 301 -13.42 -2.06 21.05
CA PRO A 301 -14.27 -3.23 20.97
C PRO A 301 -14.08 -3.95 19.62
N SER A 302 -13.64 -5.19 19.70
CA SER A 302 -13.68 -6.16 18.62
C SER A 302 -15.14 -6.46 18.27
N GLY A 303 -15.64 -5.82 17.21
CA GLY A 303 -16.90 -6.19 16.60
C GLY A 303 -16.75 -7.47 15.79
N GLY A 304 -16.97 -8.63 16.42
CA GLY A 304 -17.31 -9.85 15.71
C GLY A 304 -18.74 -9.70 15.17
N GLY A 305 -18.93 -10.05 13.92
CA GLY A 305 -20.22 -10.11 13.25
C GLY A 305 -20.11 -10.97 12.03
N ALA A 306 -20.51 -12.24 12.19
CA ALA A 306 -20.76 -13.15 11.09
C ALA A 306 -22.03 -12.70 10.35
N ALA A 307 -22.03 -12.83 9.05
CA ALA A 307 -23.00 -13.36 8.10
C ALA A 307 -22.69 -12.82 6.70
#